data_2be990fad1d982e3e3f42cff0e8ac454
#
_entry.id   2be990fad1d982e3e3f42cff0e8ac454
#
_cell.length_a   1.000
_cell.length_b   1.000
_cell.length_c   1.000
_cell.angle_alpha   90.00
_cell.angle_beta   90.00
_cell.angle_gamma   90.00
#
_symmetry.space_group_name_H-M   'P 1'
#
loop_
_entity.id
_entity.type
_entity.pdbx_description
1 polymer ?
#
loop_
_entity_poly.entity_id
_entity_poly.type
_entity_poly.pdbx_seq_one_letter_code
_entity_poly.pdbx_strand_id
1 'polypeptide(L)'
;MKNKAILLFIAIAGWSCLSASVGAQTRFPTIAPEQYTAEQAKVAEEFLKTRKRAVYGPFEPLMYSPQVMAQASSMGNYLRYNSAFSNNLSEFAILITARAWSQDYEWSVHAPIARDAGIKPEKIQAILEGRRPLGMTDDEEMIYNFLTELNQNKSVSDETYAKLEKRFNKKGVIDLVGINGYYTFLAMQLNVIRQPIPKDGVKLPKFPS
;
A
#
# COMPACT_ATOMS: atom_id res chain seq x y z
N MET A 1 -12.97 -53.45 64.23
CA MET A 1 -12.45 -52.11 63.96
C MET A 1 -12.45 -51.95 62.45
N LYS A 2 -13.37 -51.15 61.91
CA LYS A 2 -13.59 -51.00 60.45
C LYS A 2 -13.00 -49.66 59.99
N ASN A 3 -11.89 -49.69 59.24
CA ASN A 3 -11.31 -48.50 58.64
C ASN A 3 -12.12 -48.08 57.40
N LYS A 4 -12.71 -46.87 57.44
CA LYS A 4 -13.30 -46.22 56.27
C LYS A 4 -12.25 -45.36 55.57
N ALA A 5 -11.88 -45.74 54.36
CA ALA A 5 -11.05 -44.91 53.48
C ALA A 5 -11.95 -43.83 52.82
N ILE A 6 -11.59 -42.58 53.01
CA ILE A 6 -12.25 -41.43 52.37
C ILE A 6 -11.48 -41.14 51.06
N LEU A 7 -12.14 -41.35 49.92
CA LEU A 7 -11.63 -40.97 48.60
C LEU A 7 -11.97 -39.49 48.34
N LEU A 8 -10.93 -38.69 48.28
CA LEU A 8 -11.03 -37.26 47.94
C LEU A 8 -10.96 -37.12 46.40
N PHE A 9 -12.08 -36.78 45.80
CA PHE A 9 -12.11 -36.43 44.36
C PHE A 9 -11.67 -34.97 44.19
N ILE A 10 -10.51 -34.77 43.62
CA ILE A 10 -10.03 -33.46 43.18
C ILE A 10 -10.58 -33.22 41.76
N ALA A 11 -11.56 -32.35 41.66
CA ALA A 11 -12.08 -31.87 40.38
C ALA A 11 -11.10 -30.83 39.82
N ILE A 12 -10.34 -31.19 38.80
CA ILE A 12 -9.50 -30.29 38.05
C ILE A 12 -10.41 -29.53 37.07
N ALA A 13 -10.77 -28.30 37.41
CA ALA A 13 -11.44 -27.40 36.50
C ALA A 13 -10.45 -26.95 35.43
N GLY A 14 -10.52 -27.55 34.24
CA GLY A 14 -9.76 -27.14 33.07
C GLY A 14 -10.22 -25.77 32.60
N TRP A 15 -9.40 -24.76 32.85
CA TRP A 15 -9.60 -23.42 32.31
C TRP A 15 -9.14 -23.44 30.83
N SER A 16 -10.09 -23.63 29.92
CA SER A 16 -9.83 -23.47 28.49
C SER A 16 -9.67 -21.99 28.20
N CYS A 17 -8.41 -21.52 28.10
CA CYS A 17 -8.10 -20.22 27.51
C CYS A 17 -8.50 -20.26 26.03
N LEU A 18 -9.68 -19.76 25.70
CA LEU A 18 -10.00 -19.36 24.34
C LEU A 18 -9.07 -18.19 23.99
N SER A 19 -8.00 -18.47 23.31
CA SER A 19 -7.20 -17.45 22.63
C SER A 19 -8.02 -16.94 21.46
N ALA A 20 -8.85 -15.92 21.70
CA ALA A 20 -9.42 -15.13 20.62
C ALA A 20 -8.23 -14.51 19.88
N SER A 21 -8.02 -14.91 18.61
CA SER A 21 -7.13 -14.22 17.70
C SER A 21 -7.70 -12.80 17.49
N VAL A 22 -7.22 -11.84 18.28
CA VAL A 22 -7.50 -10.42 18.04
C VAL A 22 -6.86 -10.10 16.72
N GLY A 23 -7.63 -10.14 15.62
CA GLY A 23 -7.23 -9.58 14.35
C GLY A 23 -6.74 -8.15 14.63
N ALA A 24 -5.60 -7.76 14.05
CA ALA A 24 -5.00 -6.46 14.30
C ALA A 24 -6.02 -5.37 13.97
N GLN A 25 -6.63 -4.79 15.02
CA GLN A 25 -7.61 -3.70 14.88
C GLN A 25 -6.87 -2.46 14.36
N THR A 26 -7.49 -1.77 13.38
CA THR A 26 -6.94 -0.48 12.93
C THR A 26 -6.80 0.48 14.11
N ARG A 27 -5.70 1.25 14.11
CA ARG A 27 -5.46 2.26 15.15
C ARG A 27 -6.28 3.53 14.96
N PHE A 28 -6.77 3.74 13.72
CA PHE A 28 -7.55 4.92 13.37
C PHE A 28 -8.97 4.47 12.99
N PRO A 29 -9.98 4.75 13.83
CA PRO A 29 -11.37 4.52 13.45
C PRO A 29 -11.76 5.46 12.31
N THR A 30 -12.62 4.99 11.40
CA THR A 30 -13.20 5.83 10.35
C THR A 30 -14.08 6.90 11.01
N ILE A 31 -13.89 8.16 10.62
CA ILE A 31 -14.74 9.26 11.06
C ILE A 31 -15.99 9.26 10.18
N ALA A 32 -17.16 9.13 10.80
CA ALA A 32 -18.41 9.19 10.06
C ALA A 32 -18.64 10.61 9.48
N PRO A 33 -19.19 10.75 8.27
CA PRO A 33 -19.39 12.07 7.64
C PRO A 33 -20.16 13.06 8.52
N GLU A 34 -21.08 12.58 9.35
CA GLU A 34 -21.88 13.39 10.28
C GLU A 34 -21.06 13.97 11.43
N GLN A 35 -19.86 13.44 11.65
CA GLN A 35 -18.91 13.86 12.68
C GLN A 35 -17.79 14.75 12.13
N TYR A 36 -17.82 15.07 10.85
CA TYR A 36 -16.78 15.90 10.25
C TYR A 36 -16.79 17.30 10.81
N THR A 37 -15.60 17.80 11.15
CA THR A 37 -15.41 19.25 11.37
C THR A 37 -15.66 20.00 10.06
N ALA A 38 -15.82 21.31 10.15
CA ALA A 38 -16.00 22.14 8.94
C ALA A 38 -14.84 21.99 7.94
N GLU A 39 -13.61 21.83 8.45
CA GLU A 39 -12.43 21.63 7.62
C GLU A 39 -12.42 20.24 6.94
N GLN A 40 -12.78 19.19 7.69
CA GLN A 40 -12.93 17.84 7.15
C GLN A 40 -14.03 17.76 6.11
N ALA A 41 -15.17 18.39 6.36
CA ALA A 41 -16.27 18.44 5.40
C ALA A 41 -15.85 19.12 4.08
N LYS A 42 -15.13 20.23 4.16
CA LYS A 42 -14.61 20.94 3.00
C LYS A 42 -13.67 20.08 2.16
N VAL A 43 -12.72 19.40 2.78
CA VAL A 43 -11.78 18.54 2.03
C VAL A 43 -12.45 17.31 1.46
N ALA A 44 -13.43 16.73 2.17
CA ALA A 44 -14.23 15.60 1.67
C ALA A 44 -15.08 15.99 0.47
N GLU A 45 -15.68 17.19 0.46
CA GLU A 45 -16.43 17.73 -0.69
C GLU A 45 -15.50 17.91 -1.91
N GLU A 46 -14.32 18.48 -1.74
CA GLU A 46 -13.35 18.64 -2.82
C GLU A 46 -12.86 17.30 -3.36
N PHE A 47 -12.63 16.33 -2.46
CA PHE A 47 -12.29 14.96 -2.83
C PHE A 47 -13.41 14.33 -3.69
N LEU A 48 -14.67 14.49 -3.29
CA LEU A 48 -15.82 13.99 -4.04
C LEU A 48 -15.90 14.62 -5.42
N LYS A 49 -15.66 15.92 -5.55
CA LYS A 49 -15.65 16.65 -6.83
C LYS A 49 -14.60 16.09 -7.78
N THR A 50 -13.40 15.78 -7.28
CA THR A 50 -12.27 15.33 -8.10
C THR A 50 -12.29 13.83 -8.38
N ARG A 51 -12.62 13.01 -7.38
CA ARG A 51 -12.59 11.54 -7.48
C ARG A 51 -13.92 10.90 -7.83
N LYS A 52 -15.01 11.68 -7.86
CA LYS A 52 -16.39 11.21 -8.13
C LYS A 52 -16.88 10.10 -7.19
N ARG A 53 -16.31 10.06 -5.98
CA ARG A 53 -16.70 9.12 -4.90
C ARG A 53 -16.32 9.70 -3.55
N ALA A 54 -17.01 9.25 -2.49
CA ALA A 54 -16.71 9.63 -1.11
C ALA A 54 -15.27 9.24 -0.71
N VAL A 55 -14.77 9.80 0.37
CA VAL A 55 -13.47 9.44 0.96
C VAL A 55 -13.44 7.93 1.24
N TYR A 56 -12.33 7.28 0.91
CA TYR A 56 -12.17 5.82 1.00
C TYR A 56 -10.73 5.41 1.22
N GLY A 57 -10.54 4.21 1.75
CA GLY A 57 -9.26 3.50 1.79
C GLY A 57 -8.12 4.31 2.40
N PRO A 58 -7.01 4.54 1.68
CA PRO A 58 -5.85 5.25 2.24
C PRO A 58 -6.14 6.71 2.55
N PHE A 59 -7.27 7.26 2.10
CA PHE A 59 -7.65 8.65 2.36
C PHE A 59 -8.47 8.82 3.64
N GLU A 60 -9.13 7.77 4.14
CA GLU A 60 -9.89 7.83 5.40
C GLU A 60 -9.02 8.26 6.60
N PRO A 61 -7.84 7.66 6.83
CA PRO A 61 -6.98 8.10 7.94
C PRO A 61 -6.42 9.50 7.74
N LEU A 62 -6.28 9.98 6.50
CA LEU A 62 -5.83 11.35 6.23
C LEU A 62 -6.85 12.40 6.66
N MET A 63 -8.11 12.04 6.88
CA MET A 63 -9.13 12.94 7.42
C MET A 63 -8.79 13.47 8.82
N TYR A 64 -7.90 12.80 9.56
CA TYR A 64 -7.35 13.31 10.83
C TYR A 64 -6.39 14.49 10.64
N SER A 65 -5.94 14.74 9.40
CA SER A 65 -5.13 15.92 9.04
C SER A 65 -5.62 16.47 7.68
N PRO A 66 -6.70 17.27 7.67
CA PRO A 66 -7.35 17.75 6.44
C PRO A 66 -6.41 18.45 5.46
N GLN A 67 -5.41 19.19 5.95
CA GLN A 67 -4.41 19.82 5.08
C GLN A 67 -3.54 18.79 4.37
N VAL A 68 -3.09 17.74 5.07
CA VAL A 68 -2.33 16.63 4.47
C VAL A 68 -3.20 15.89 3.46
N MET A 69 -4.47 15.64 3.80
CA MET A 69 -5.44 15.02 2.91
C MET A 69 -5.60 15.80 1.60
N ALA A 70 -5.75 17.11 1.67
CA ALA A 70 -5.91 17.97 0.49
C ALA A 70 -4.69 17.88 -0.43
N GLN A 71 -3.48 18.00 0.12
CA GLN A 71 -2.24 17.96 -0.65
C GLN A 71 -1.98 16.57 -1.23
N ALA A 72 -2.17 15.52 -0.44
CA ALA A 72 -2.00 14.14 -0.89
C ALA A 72 -2.99 13.79 -2.01
N SER A 73 -4.26 14.21 -1.89
CA SER A 73 -5.27 14.00 -2.92
C SER A 73 -4.92 14.69 -4.23
N SER A 74 -4.47 15.95 -4.16
CA SER A 74 -4.06 16.73 -5.33
C SER A 74 -2.86 16.10 -6.04
N MET A 75 -1.79 15.77 -5.28
CA MET A 75 -0.60 15.11 -5.81
C MET A 75 -0.94 13.75 -6.44
N GLY A 76 -1.75 12.94 -5.75
CA GLY A 76 -2.16 11.63 -6.26
C GLY A 76 -3.01 11.72 -7.54
N ASN A 77 -3.85 12.75 -7.69
CA ASN A 77 -4.59 13.00 -8.93
C ASN A 77 -3.66 13.32 -10.10
N TYR A 78 -2.68 14.20 -9.88
CA TYR A 78 -1.70 14.53 -10.91
C TYR A 78 -0.89 13.31 -11.33
N LEU A 79 -0.29 12.60 -10.37
CA LEU A 79 0.61 11.47 -10.65
C LEU A 79 -0.08 10.30 -11.35
N ARG A 80 -1.36 10.04 -11.04
CA ARG A 80 -2.10 8.95 -11.68
C ARG A 80 -2.62 9.28 -13.06
N TYR A 81 -3.00 10.52 -13.33
CA TYR A 81 -3.78 10.86 -14.54
C TYR A 81 -3.07 11.85 -15.46
N ASN A 82 -2.03 12.54 -15.01
CA ASN A 82 -1.38 13.63 -15.75
C ASN A 82 0.16 13.55 -15.73
N SER A 83 0.75 12.49 -15.17
CA SER A 83 2.19 12.28 -15.19
C SER A 83 2.72 11.95 -16.60
N ALA A 84 4.03 11.87 -16.74
CA ALA A 84 4.68 11.47 -17.99
C ALA A 84 4.46 9.99 -18.35
N PHE A 85 3.87 9.20 -17.47
CA PHE A 85 3.72 7.75 -17.63
C PHE A 85 2.29 7.37 -18.02
N SER A 86 2.18 6.40 -18.92
CA SER A 86 0.91 5.73 -19.20
C SER A 86 0.44 4.95 -17.98
N ASN A 87 -0.87 4.63 -17.95
CA ASN A 87 -1.48 3.97 -16.79
C ASN A 87 -0.78 2.65 -16.41
N ASN A 88 -0.42 1.81 -17.40
CA ASN A 88 0.30 0.55 -17.15
C ASN A 88 1.67 0.78 -16.50
N LEU A 89 2.45 1.78 -16.96
CA LEU A 89 3.77 2.09 -16.39
C LEU A 89 3.64 2.71 -14.99
N SER A 90 2.62 3.53 -14.75
CA SER A 90 2.32 4.05 -13.42
C SER A 90 1.95 2.93 -12.44
N GLU A 91 1.06 2.01 -12.84
CA GLU A 91 0.68 0.88 -12.00
C GLU A 91 1.86 -0.08 -11.76
N PHE A 92 2.72 -0.28 -12.76
CA PHE A 92 3.96 -1.05 -12.60
C PHE A 92 4.89 -0.44 -11.54
N ALA A 93 5.09 0.89 -11.57
CA ALA A 93 5.85 1.62 -10.58
C ALA A 93 5.22 1.52 -9.17
N ILE A 94 3.88 1.61 -9.08
CA ILE A 94 3.14 1.47 -7.82
C ILE A 94 3.36 0.09 -7.21
N LEU A 95 3.30 -0.99 -8.01
CA LEU A 95 3.52 -2.34 -7.50
C LEU A 95 4.93 -2.53 -6.94
N ILE A 96 5.95 -1.99 -7.62
CA ILE A 96 7.34 -2.03 -7.13
C ILE A 96 7.45 -1.33 -5.78
N THR A 97 6.83 -0.15 -5.65
CA THR A 97 6.82 0.62 -4.40
C THR A 97 6.07 -0.09 -3.29
N ALA A 98 4.85 -0.58 -3.58
CA ALA A 98 4.04 -1.33 -2.61
C ALA A 98 4.79 -2.58 -2.09
N ARG A 99 5.51 -3.27 -2.99
CA ARG A 99 6.32 -4.44 -2.62
C ARG A 99 7.53 -4.05 -1.78
N ALA A 100 8.22 -2.96 -2.11
CA ALA A 100 9.36 -2.46 -1.34
C ALA A 100 8.96 -2.14 0.13
N TRP A 101 7.73 -1.69 0.36
CA TRP A 101 7.16 -1.42 1.67
C TRP A 101 6.42 -2.62 2.29
N SER A 102 6.33 -3.76 1.58
CA SER A 102 5.52 -4.92 1.96
C SER A 102 4.11 -4.50 2.40
N GLN A 103 3.50 -3.57 1.63
CA GLN A 103 2.20 -2.99 1.97
C GLN A 103 1.07 -3.79 1.30
N ASP A 104 0.41 -4.62 2.11
CA ASP A 104 -0.60 -5.57 1.67
C ASP A 104 -1.84 -4.90 1.06
N TYR A 105 -2.29 -3.77 1.62
CA TYR A 105 -3.46 -3.04 1.14
C TYR A 105 -3.21 -2.44 -0.25
N GLU A 106 -2.09 -1.70 -0.43
CA GLU A 106 -1.71 -1.11 -1.73
C GLU A 106 -1.56 -2.18 -2.80
N TRP A 107 -0.88 -3.27 -2.46
CA TRP A 107 -0.74 -4.41 -3.37
C TRP A 107 -2.10 -4.96 -3.80
N SER A 108 -2.98 -5.24 -2.83
CA SER A 108 -4.29 -5.84 -3.09
C SER A 108 -5.18 -4.96 -3.98
N VAL A 109 -5.04 -3.63 -3.87
CA VAL A 109 -5.79 -2.68 -4.70
C VAL A 109 -5.17 -2.54 -6.10
N HIS A 110 -3.84 -2.44 -6.17
CA HIS A 110 -3.16 -2.08 -7.43
C HIS A 110 -2.80 -3.27 -8.32
N ALA A 111 -2.63 -4.48 -7.80
CA ALA A 111 -2.30 -5.65 -8.62
C ALA A 111 -3.41 -5.99 -9.65
N PRO A 112 -4.72 -5.98 -9.30
CA PRO A 112 -5.78 -6.12 -10.28
C PRO A 112 -5.79 -4.99 -11.33
N ILE A 113 -5.59 -3.74 -10.90
CA ILE A 113 -5.57 -2.57 -11.80
C ILE A 113 -4.39 -2.67 -12.78
N ALA A 114 -3.20 -3.07 -12.31
CA ALA A 114 -2.02 -3.28 -13.15
C ALA A 114 -2.26 -4.37 -14.22
N ARG A 115 -2.89 -5.47 -13.81
CA ARG A 115 -3.27 -6.55 -14.75
C ARG A 115 -4.24 -6.02 -15.81
N ASP A 116 -5.28 -5.29 -15.39
CA ASP A 116 -6.30 -4.75 -16.29
C ASP A 116 -5.73 -3.63 -17.18
N ALA A 117 -4.66 -2.96 -16.74
CA ALA A 117 -3.87 -2.02 -17.54
C ALA A 117 -2.90 -2.72 -18.51
N GLY A 118 -2.82 -4.04 -18.53
CA GLY A 118 -2.02 -4.82 -19.48
C GLY A 118 -0.66 -5.29 -18.98
N ILE A 119 -0.34 -5.14 -17.70
CA ILE A 119 0.85 -5.79 -17.12
C ILE A 119 0.60 -7.30 -17.03
N LYS A 120 1.53 -8.05 -17.61
CA LYS A 120 1.39 -9.53 -17.68
C LYS A 120 1.40 -10.15 -16.28
N PRO A 121 0.53 -11.14 -16.00
CA PRO A 121 0.44 -11.80 -14.71
C PRO A 121 1.76 -12.34 -14.16
N GLU A 122 2.61 -12.88 -15.01
CA GLU A 122 3.92 -13.41 -14.63
C GLU A 122 4.88 -12.32 -14.12
N LYS A 123 4.75 -11.08 -14.62
CA LYS A 123 5.53 -9.94 -14.13
C LYS A 123 5.02 -9.48 -12.75
N ILE A 124 3.69 -9.40 -12.58
CA ILE A 124 3.06 -9.09 -11.29
C ILE A 124 3.49 -10.12 -10.24
N GLN A 125 3.45 -11.41 -10.61
CA GLN A 125 3.87 -12.49 -9.71
C GLN A 125 5.35 -12.39 -9.32
N ALA A 126 6.22 -12.07 -10.28
CA ALA A 126 7.65 -11.89 -10.00
C ALA A 126 7.89 -10.75 -9.00
N ILE A 127 7.22 -9.59 -9.16
CA ILE A 127 7.31 -8.49 -8.21
C ILE A 127 6.78 -8.92 -6.83
N LEU A 128 5.63 -9.62 -6.77
CA LEU A 128 5.07 -10.15 -5.52
C LEU A 128 6.10 -10.99 -4.74
N GLU A 129 6.84 -11.83 -5.45
CA GLU A 129 7.85 -12.70 -4.88
C GLU A 129 9.19 -11.97 -4.58
N GLY A 130 9.29 -10.69 -4.90
CA GLY A 130 10.53 -9.91 -4.74
C GLY A 130 11.61 -10.26 -5.78
N ARG A 131 11.21 -10.88 -6.89
CA ARG A 131 12.11 -11.25 -7.99
C ARG A 131 12.03 -10.22 -9.12
N ARG A 132 13.13 -10.09 -9.87
CA ARG A 132 13.14 -9.33 -11.11
C ARG A 132 12.20 -9.98 -12.14
N PRO A 133 11.23 -9.24 -12.72
CA PRO A 133 10.38 -9.76 -13.78
C PRO A 133 11.19 -10.08 -15.05
N LEU A 134 10.80 -11.15 -15.74
CA LEU A 134 11.32 -11.47 -17.06
C LEU A 134 10.43 -10.85 -18.15
N GLY A 135 10.99 -10.60 -19.33
CA GLY A 135 10.25 -10.11 -20.50
C GLY A 135 9.62 -8.74 -20.29
N MET A 136 10.26 -7.88 -19.50
CA MET A 136 9.92 -6.46 -19.40
C MET A 136 10.12 -5.78 -20.75
N THR A 137 9.30 -4.77 -21.04
CA THR A 137 9.59 -3.83 -22.12
C THR A 137 10.75 -2.92 -21.70
N ASP A 138 11.36 -2.20 -22.64
CA ASP A 138 12.45 -1.26 -22.33
C ASP A 138 12.00 -0.20 -21.30
N ASP A 139 10.76 0.30 -21.41
CA ASP A 139 10.20 1.28 -20.48
C ASP A 139 9.99 0.67 -19.08
N GLU A 140 9.45 -0.55 -18.99
CA GLU A 140 9.29 -1.26 -17.71
C GLU A 140 10.65 -1.55 -17.06
N GLU A 141 11.65 -1.94 -17.85
CA GLU A 141 13.00 -2.23 -17.36
C GLU A 141 13.68 -0.97 -16.80
N MET A 142 13.57 0.17 -17.49
CA MET A 142 14.08 1.45 -16.99
C MET A 142 13.43 1.85 -15.66
N ILE A 143 12.11 1.73 -15.57
CA ILE A 143 11.36 2.02 -14.33
C ILE A 143 11.75 1.06 -13.21
N TYR A 144 11.83 -0.24 -13.50
CA TYR A 144 12.21 -1.26 -12.52
C TYR A 144 13.61 -0.99 -11.94
N ASN A 145 14.60 -0.75 -12.81
CA ASN A 145 15.98 -0.49 -12.40
C ASN A 145 16.05 0.79 -11.56
N PHE A 146 15.42 1.87 -12.01
CA PHE A 146 15.41 3.15 -11.31
C PHE A 146 14.81 3.03 -9.90
N LEU A 147 13.62 2.44 -9.80
CA LEU A 147 12.92 2.32 -8.51
C LEU A 147 13.59 1.33 -7.57
N THR A 148 14.12 0.23 -8.09
CA THR A 148 14.84 -0.75 -7.28
C THR A 148 16.10 -0.11 -6.69
N GLU A 149 16.89 0.56 -7.51
CA GLU A 149 18.11 1.24 -7.08
C GLU A 149 17.80 2.38 -6.09
N LEU A 150 16.79 3.21 -6.39
CA LEU A 150 16.37 4.29 -5.50
C LEU A 150 15.89 3.77 -4.14
N ASN A 151 15.07 2.71 -4.13
CA ASN A 151 14.54 2.16 -2.88
C ASN A 151 15.59 1.44 -2.03
N GLN A 152 16.59 0.82 -2.66
CA GLN A 152 17.67 0.12 -1.96
C GLN A 152 18.77 1.09 -1.49
N ASN A 153 19.28 1.91 -2.40
CA ASN A 153 20.47 2.74 -2.18
C ASN A 153 20.13 4.19 -1.75
N LYS A 154 18.85 4.58 -1.78
CA LYS A 154 18.39 5.96 -1.54
C LYS A 154 18.95 6.97 -2.56
N SER A 155 19.45 6.48 -3.66
CA SER A 155 20.03 7.21 -4.79
C SER A 155 19.97 6.34 -6.04
N VAL A 156 20.26 6.92 -7.19
CA VAL A 156 20.42 6.18 -8.46
C VAL A 156 21.78 6.52 -9.08
N SER A 157 22.35 5.58 -9.85
CA SER A 157 23.58 5.81 -10.60
C SER A 157 23.36 6.77 -11.77
N ASP A 158 24.43 7.39 -12.25
CA ASP A 158 24.39 8.27 -13.44
C ASP A 158 23.89 7.52 -14.68
N GLU A 159 24.23 6.24 -14.81
CA GLU A 159 23.78 5.41 -15.92
C GLU A 159 22.25 5.19 -15.88
N THR A 160 21.72 4.81 -14.72
CA THR A 160 20.26 4.60 -14.52
C THR A 160 19.50 5.91 -14.73
N TYR A 161 20.01 7.02 -14.18
CA TYR A 161 19.45 8.35 -14.38
C TYR A 161 19.42 8.74 -15.87
N ALA A 162 20.55 8.62 -16.56
CA ALA A 162 20.66 9.04 -17.95
C ALA A 162 19.72 8.27 -18.89
N LYS A 163 19.53 6.97 -18.67
CA LYS A 163 18.57 6.15 -19.44
C LYS A 163 17.16 6.64 -19.30
N LEU A 164 16.71 6.89 -18.06
CA LEU A 164 15.37 7.37 -17.77
C LEU A 164 15.15 8.80 -18.31
N GLU A 165 16.12 9.72 -18.09
CA GLU A 165 16.05 11.09 -18.57
C GLU A 165 15.99 11.15 -20.11
N LYS A 166 16.80 10.35 -20.80
CA LYS A 166 16.78 10.28 -22.27
C LYS A 166 15.41 9.88 -22.81
N ARG A 167 14.71 8.97 -22.15
CA ARG A 167 13.41 8.43 -22.59
C ARG A 167 12.23 9.30 -22.19
N PHE A 168 12.22 9.80 -20.96
CA PHE A 168 11.06 10.48 -20.35
C PHE A 168 11.35 11.93 -19.97
N ASN A 169 12.52 12.47 -20.28
CA ASN A 169 13.03 13.79 -19.92
C ASN A 169 13.03 14.05 -18.39
N LYS A 170 13.43 15.25 -17.98
CA LYS A 170 13.48 15.65 -16.54
C LYS A 170 12.12 15.61 -15.87
N LYS A 171 11.04 15.91 -16.61
CA LYS A 171 9.68 15.79 -16.09
C LYS A 171 9.37 14.35 -15.69
N GLY A 172 9.70 13.36 -16.55
CA GLY A 172 9.49 11.96 -16.24
C GLY A 172 10.32 11.47 -15.05
N VAL A 173 11.57 11.94 -14.90
CA VAL A 173 12.37 11.62 -13.72
C VAL A 173 11.67 12.12 -12.44
N ILE A 174 11.21 13.36 -12.41
CA ILE A 174 10.52 13.93 -11.24
C ILE A 174 9.18 13.24 -11.00
N ASP A 175 8.42 12.95 -12.06
CA ASP A 175 7.14 12.24 -11.94
C ASP A 175 7.34 10.82 -11.36
N LEU A 176 8.39 10.08 -11.77
CA LEU A 176 8.67 8.75 -11.24
C LEU A 176 9.08 8.80 -9.76
N VAL A 177 9.94 9.75 -9.40
CA VAL A 177 10.27 10.02 -7.99
C VAL A 177 9.01 10.39 -7.22
N GLY A 178 8.13 11.20 -7.81
CA GLY A 178 6.83 11.57 -7.25
C GLY A 178 5.94 10.36 -7.01
N ILE A 179 5.78 9.46 -7.98
CA ILE A 179 4.99 8.22 -7.84
C ILE A 179 5.57 7.38 -6.69
N ASN A 180 6.88 7.11 -6.70
CA ASN A 180 7.51 6.34 -5.63
C ASN A 180 7.33 7.00 -4.26
N GLY A 181 7.59 8.30 -4.14
CA GLY A 181 7.46 9.04 -2.88
C GLY A 181 6.02 9.09 -2.37
N TYR A 182 5.06 9.31 -3.25
CA TYR A 182 3.65 9.35 -2.90
C TYR A 182 3.14 8.00 -2.38
N TYR A 183 3.42 6.91 -3.10
CA TYR A 183 3.01 5.57 -2.66
C TYR A 183 3.83 5.07 -1.47
N THR A 184 5.07 5.52 -1.30
CA THR A 184 5.84 5.34 -0.05
C THR A 184 5.13 6.02 1.13
N PHE A 185 4.68 7.27 0.97
CA PHE A 185 3.92 7.99 2.00
C PHE A 185 2.62 7.25 2.35
N LEU A 186 1.84 6.82 1.35
CA LEU A 186 0.61 6.05 1.59
C LEU A 186 0.92 4.70 2.29
N ALA A 187 1.96 4.00 1.85
CA ALA A 187 2.37 2.73 2.47
C ALA A 187 2.79 2.92 3.94
N MET A 188 3.57 3.96 4.24
CA MET A 188 3.96 4.28 5.61
C MET A 188 2.76 4.52 6.52
N GLN A 189 1.81 5.36 6.10
CA GLN A 189 0.62 5.63 6.91
C GLN A 189 -0.22 4.36 7.13
N LEU A 190 -0.47 3.57 6.07
CA LEU A 190 -1.24 2.33 6.14
C LEU A 190 -0.60 1.30 7.08
N ASN A 191 0.74 1.21 7.07
CA ASN A 191 1.48 0.37 8.01
C ASN A 191 1.36 0.88 9.45
N VAL A 192 1.51 2.20 9.66
CA VAL A 192 1.38 2.84 10.99
C VAL A 192 0.01 2.61 11.60
N ILE A 193 -1.06 2.76 10.81
CA ILE A 193 -2.43 2.61 11.31
C ILE A 193 -2.89 1.15 11.37
N ARG A 194 -2.12 0.21 10.83
CA ARG A 194 -2.50 -1.21 10.68
C ARG A 194 -3.77 -1.35 9.84
N GLN A 195 -3.75 -0.76 8.64
CA GLN A 195 -4.88 -0.86 7.73
C GLN A 195 -5.20 -2.33 7.42
N PRO A 196 -6.44 -2.77 7.62
CA PRO A 196 -6.84 -4.12 7.24
C PRO A 196 -6.69 -4.36 5.74
N ILE A 197 -6.29 -5.57 5.37
CA ILE A 197 -6.26 -5.99 3.97
C ILE A 197 -7.70 -5.98 3.45
N PRO A 198 -7.97 -5.49 2.22
CA PRO A 198 -9.30 -5.58 1.62
C PRO A 198 -9.83 -7.03 1.62
N LYS A 199 -11.15 -7.18 1.63
CA LYS A 199 -11.77 -8.49 1.45
C LYS A 199 -11.23 -9.13 0.15
N ASP A 200 -10.80 -10.38 0.23
CA ASP A 200 -10.16 -11.13 -0.87
C ASP A 200 -8.78 -10.57 -1.30
N GLY A 201 -8.19 -9.69 -0.49
CA GLY A 201 -6.86 -9.15 -0.73
C GLY A 201 -5.75 -10.17 -0.49
N VAL A 202 -4.59 -9.90 -1.10
CA VAL A 202 -3.41 -10.77 -1.04
C VAL A 202 -2.47 -10.27 0.06
N LYS A 203 -2.05 -11.19 0.93
CA LYS A 203 -0.97 -10.93 1.88
C LYS A 203 0.37 -11.18 1.20
N LEU A 204 1.21 -10.17 1.20
CA LEU A 204 2.55 -10.26 0.61
C LEU A 204 3.44 -11.22 1.42
N PRO A 205 4.29 -12.02 0.75
CA PRO A 205 5.36 -12.73 1.41
C PRO A 205 6.27 -11.73 2.15
N LYS A 206 6.65 -12.05 3.38
CA LYS A 206 7.68 -11.26 4.06
C LYS A 206 9.02 -11.50 3.37
N PHE A 207 9.81 -10.44 3.23
CA PHE A 207 11.20 -10.64 2.86
C PHE A 207 11.91 -11.43 3.97
N PRO A 208 12.89 -12.27 3.63
CA PRO A 208 13.79 -12.80 4.63
C PRO A 208 14.44 -11.63 5.38
N SER A 209 14.39 -11.67 6.69
CA SER A 209 15.08 -10.70 7.57
C SER A 209 16.58 -10.94 7.54
#